data_77b53a200a833ba5d42a1cd08969a91f
#
_entry.id   77b53a200a833ba5d42a1cd08969a91f
#
_cell.length_a   1.000
_cell.length_b   1.000
_cell.length_c   1.000
_cell.angle_alpha   90.00
_cell.angle_beta   90.00
_cell.angle_gamma   90.00
#
_symmetry.space_group_name_H-M   'P 1'
#
loop_
_entity.id
_entity.type
_entity.pdbx_description
1 polymer ?
#
loop_
_entity_poly.entity_id
_entity_poly.type
_entity_poly.pdbx_seq_one_letter_code
_entity_poly.pdbx_strand_id
1 'polypeptide(L)'
;EIAQCLVGSEMCIRDRATASTQLTTQPVLQPYLVDNEGKINFPVLGELKVGGLTKREAEQLIIDKLKPYIKETPIVTVRMVNYKISVLGEVARPGTFTINNEKVNLLEALAMAGDMTVWGVRDNVKLIREGADGKQEIVTLDLNKAETILSPYYWLQQNDIVYVTPNKAKARNSDIGNSTSLWFSATSILVSLASLLVTIFK
;
A
#
# COMPACT_ATOMS: atom_id res chain seq x y z
N GLU A 1 -0.30 12.43 -2.78
CA GLU A 1 0.70 12.97 -1.84
C GLU A 1 2.09 12.98 -2.47
N ILE A 2 2.42 14.08 -3.07
CA ILE A 2 3.75 14.39 -3.61
C ILE A 2 4.55 15.15 -2.52
N ALA A 3 4.29 14.88 -1.25
CA ALA A 3 4.61 15.79 -0.15
C ALA A 3 5.94 15.55 0.57
N GLN A 4 6.74 14.56 0.22
CA GLN A 4 7.90 14.25 1.05
C GLN A 4 9.26 14.76 0.56
N CYS A 5 9.35 15.43 -0.58
CA CYS A 5 10.62 16.03 -1.00
C CYS A 5 10.84 17.48 -0.55
N LEU A 6 9.87 18.13 0.08
CA LEU A 6 10.00 19.55 0.44
C LEU A 6 10.72 19.81 1.76
N VAL A 7 10.80 18.83 2.66
CA VAL A 7 11.56 18.99 3.94
C VAL A 7 13.06 18.80 3.74
N GLY A 8 13.47 18.18 2.64
CA GLY A 8 14.89 17.99 2.28
C GLY A 8 15.47 19.01 1.31
N SER A 9 14.63 19.81 0.64
CA SER A 9 15.07 20.69 -0.44
C SER A 9 15.79 21.95 0.03
N GLU A 10 15.54 22.43 1.24
CA GLU A 10 16.30 23.54 1.78
C GLU A 10 17.76 23.17 2.13
N MET A 11 18.05 21.90 2.33
CA MET A 11 19.41 21.42 2.59
C MET A 11 20.17 21.03 1.31
N CYS A 12 19.51 20.89 0.19
CA CYS A 12 20.17 20.59 -1.10
C CYS A 12 20.61 21.84 -1.89
N ILE A 13 20.16 23.03 -1.51
CA ILE A 13 20.52 24.29 -2.19
C ILE A 13 21.76 24.95 -1.53
N ARG A 14 22.19 24.47 -0.38
CA ARG A 14 23.34 25.03 0.34
C ARG A 14 24.51 24.05 0.32
N ASP A 15 25.49 24.40 -0.47
CA ASP A 15 26.85 23.88 -0.56
C ASP A 15 27.15 22.80 -1.60
N ARG A 16 27.66 23.29 -2.64
CA ARG A 16 28.97 23.11 -3.26
C ARG A 16 28.94 23.35 -4.74
N ALA A 17 29.23 24.58 -5.10
CA ALA A 17 29.92 24.85 -6.33
C ALA A 17 31.32 24.22 -6.23
N THR A 18 31.44 22.94 -6.58
CA THR A 18 32.68 22.38 -7.08
C THR A 18 32.40 21.95 -8.51
N ALA A 19 33.00 22.70 -9.42
CA ALA A 19 33.02 22.45 -10.83
C ALA A 19 33.45 20.99 -11.11
N SER A 20 32.50 20.18 -11.50
CA SER A 20 32.74 19.07 -12.40
C SER A 20 31.63 19.09 -13.45
N THR A 21 32.00 19.60 -14.60
CA THR A 21 31.24 19.64 -15.85
C THR A 21 30.90 18.21 -16.29
N GLN A 22 29.86 17.62 -15.71
CA GLN A 22 29.11 16.59 -16.37
C GLN A 22 27.70 17.10 -16.54
N LEU A 23 27.44 17.66 -17.72
CA LEU A 23 26.09 17.90 -18.24
C LEU A 23 25.38 16.55 -18.40
N THR A 24 24.95 15.96 -17.32
CA THR A 24 23.91 14.95 -17.35
C THR A 24 22.59 15.70 -17.49
N THR A 25 22.22 15.96 -18.74
CA THR A 25 20.90 16.44 -19.12
C THR A 25 19.85 15.34 -18.90
N GLN A 26 19.69 14.87 -17.68
CA GLN A 26 18.48 14.17 -17.32
C GLN A 26 17.50 15.24 -16.83
N PRO A 27 16.34 15.35 -17.47
CA PRO A 27 15.30 16.27 -16.97
C PRO A 27 14.94 15.84 -15.54
N VAL A 28 15.33 16.65 -14.58
CA VAL A 28 14.94 16.44 -13.18
C VAL A 28 13.45 16.70 -13.10
N LEU A 29 12.67 15.65 -12.91
CA LEU A 29 11.24 15.79 -12.66
C LEU A 29 11.06 16.47 -11.29
N GLN A 30 10.53 17.68 -11.30
CA GLN A 30 10.17 18.35 -10.05
C GLN A 30 8.79 17.83 -9.59
N PRO A 31 8.70 17.23 -8.40
CA PRO A 31 7.41 16.83 -7.85
C PRO A 31 6.65 18.05 -7.31
N TYR A 32 5.35 18.11 -7.58
CA TYR A 32 4.43 19.09 -7.04
C TYR A 32 3.52 18.42 -6.01
N LEU A 33 3.30 19.10 -4.89
CA LEU A 33 2.36 18.64 -3.89
C LEU A 33 0.94 18.96 -4.34
N VAL A 34 0.09 17.95 -4.34
CA VAL A 34 -1.36 18.14 -4.45
C VAL A 34 -1.90 18.35 -3.05
N ASP A 35 -2.55 19.47 -2.78
CA ASP A 35 -3.15 19.77 -1.48
C ASP A 35 -4.48 19.00 -1.26
N ASN A 36 -5.07 19.17 -0.07
CA ASN A 36 -6.34 18.51 0.28
C ASN A 36 -7.53 18.99 -0.57
N GLU A 37 -7.42 20.13 -1.22
CA GLU A 37 -8.42 20.68 -2.14
C GLU A 37 -8.21 20.17 -3.58
N GLY A 38 -7.17 19.38 -3.83
CA GLY A 38 -6.80 18.88 -5.13
C GLY A 38 -6.11 19.93 -6.02
N LYS A 39 -5.46 20.93 -5.42
CA LYS A 39 -4.72 21.97 -6.13
C LYS A 39 -3.22 21.72 -6.08
N ILE A 40 -2.52 22.15 -7.12
CA ILE A 40 -1.06 22.26 -7.20
C ILE A 40 -0.65 23.70 -7.39
N ASN A 41 0.48 24.11 -6.84
CA ASN A 41 1.07 25.40 -7.12
C ASN A 41 2.13 25.23 -8.24
N PHE A 42 1.76 25.63 -9.46
CA PHE A 42 2.62 25.48 -10.62
C PHE A 42 3.32 26.80 -10.95
N PRO A 43 4.65 26.80 -11.20
CA PRO A 43 5.37 28.02 -11.58
C PRO A 43 4.71 28.68 -12.80
N VAL A 44 4.64 30.01 -12.81
CA VAL A 44 4.03 30.84 -13.88
C VAL A 44 2.50 30.78 -13.94
N LEU A 45 1.87 29.63 -13.70
CA LEU A 45 0.41 29.46 -13.79
C LEU A 45 -0.29 29.68 -12.44
N GLY A 46 0.45 29.64 -11.31
CA GLY A 46 -0.13 29.72 -9.99
C GLY A 46 -0.88 28.45 -9.57
N GLU A 47 -1.97 28.62 -8.84
CA GLU A 47 -2.79 27.50 -8.37
C GLU A 47 -3.59 26.87 -9.50
N LEU A 48 -3.45 25.56 -9.67
CA LEU A 48 -4.19 24.75 -10.63
C LEU A 48 -4.94 23.64 -9.91
N LYS A 49 -6.24 23.52 -10.17
CA LYS A 49 -7.05 22.42 -9.64
C LYS A 49 -6.88 21.20 -10.54
N VAL A 50 -6.21 20.17 -10.03
CA VAL A 50 -5.98 18.88 -10.72
C VAL A 50 -6.73 17.73 -10.04
N GLY A 51 -7.26 17.93 -8.84
CA GLY A 51 -8.03 16.93 -8.11
C GLY A 51 -9.28 16.50 -8.87
N GLY A 52 -9.49 15.19 -8.98
CA GLY A 52 -10.61 14.59 -9.72
C GLY A 52 -10.41 14.47 -11.23
N LEU A 53 -9.29 14.96 -11.76
CA LEU A 53 -8.95 14.80 -13.17
C LEU A 53 -8.18 13.50 -13.39
N THR A 54 -8.37 12.92 -14.57
CA THR A 54 -7.50 11.84 -15.04
C THR A 54 -6.12 12.40 -15.40
N LYS A 55 -5.11 11.53 -15.48
CA LYS A 55 -3.75 11.91 -15.90
C LYS A 55 -3.75 12.73 -17.21
N ARG A 56 -4.49 12.27 -18.23
CA ARG A 56 -4.56 12.93 -19.53
C ARG A 56 -5.25 14.30 -19.46
N GLU A 57 -6.31 14.41 -18.68
CA GLU A 57 -7.00 15.67 -18.47
C GLU A 57 -6.13 16.69 -17.75
N ALA A 58 -5.36 16.24 -16.73
CA ALA A 58 -4.41 17.09 -16.05
C ALA A 58 -3.27 17.55 -16.98
N GLU A 59 -2.71 16.65 -17.80
CA GLU A 59 -1.71 17.01 -18.83
C GLU A 59 -2.27 18.05 -19.81
N GLN A 60 -3.47 17.82 -20.32
CA GLN A 60 -4.13 18.73 -21.26
C GLN A 60 -4.44 20.09 -20.64
N LEU A 61 -4.93 20.12 -19.41
CA LEU A 61 -5.20 21.34 -18.67
C LEU A 61 -3.93 22.20 -18.50
N ILE A 62 -2.80 21.56 -18.14
CA ILE A 62 -1.52 22.26 -17.99
C ILE A 62 -1.04 22.78 -19.35
N ILE A 63 -1.13 21.97 -20.41
CA ILE A 63 -0.75 22.38 -21.78
C ILE A 63 -1.57 23.60 -22.20
N ASP A 64 -2.89 23.57 -22.03
CA ASP A 64 -3.78 24.66 -22.46
C ASP A 64 -3.52 25.96 -21.68
N LYS A 65 -3.20 25.84 -20.40
CA LYS A 65 -2.82 26.99 -19.56
C LYS A 65 -1.45 27.55 -19.91
N LEU A 66 -0.52 26.73 -20.40
CA LEU A 66 0.84 27.15 -20.80
C LEU A 66 0.87 27.80 -22.19
N LYS A 67 -0.06 27.47 -23.10
CA LYS A 67 -0.11 28.00 -24.46
C LYS A 67 0.03 29.55 -24.57
N PRO A 68 -0.57 30.37 -23.70
CA PRO A 68 -0.40 31.83 -23.77
C PRO A 68 1.02 32.31 -23.45
N TYR A 69 1.80 31.50 -22.72
CA TYR A 69 3.13 31.89 -22.24
C TYR A 69 4.27 31.31 -23.06
N ILE A 70 4.00 30.26 -23.85
CA ILE A 70 5.02 29.53 -24.62
C ILE A 70 4.60 29.48 -26.09
N LYS A 71 5.53 29.85 -26.98
CA LYS A 71 5.28 29.85 -28.43
C LYS A 71 5.16 28.46 -29.04
N GLU A 72 5.85 27.49 -28.44
CA GLU A 72 5.84 26.09 -28.86
C GLU A 72 4.94 25.27 -27.96
N THR A 73 4.40 24.16 -28.46
CA THR A 73 3.57 23.26 -27.67
C THR A 73 4.45 22.51 -26.66
N PRO A 74 4.31 22.74 -25.35
CA PRO A 74 5.11 22.06 -24.35
C PRO A 74 4.70 20.58 -24.23
N ILE A 75 5.67 19.71 -24.02
CA ILE A 75 5.42 18.31 -23.64
C ILE A 75 5.29 18.27 -22.12
N VAL A 76 4.11 17.94 -21.64
CA VAL A 76 3.82 17.78 -20.21
C VAL A 76 3.58 16.30 -19.92
N THR A 77 4.27 15.78 -18.93
CA THR A 77 4.07 14.39 -18.47
C THR A 77 3.75 14.41 -16.97
N VAL A 78 2.59 13.91 -16.62
CA VAL A 78 2.16 13.77 -15.22
C VAL A 78 2.41 12.34 -14.76
N ARG A 79 3.09 12.17 -13.63
CA ARG A 79 3.33 10.88 -13.00
C ARG A 79 3.00 10.98 -11.51
N MET A 80 2.44 9.92 -10.94
CA MET A 80 2.31 9.81 -9.49
C MET A 80 3.65 9.39 -8.90
N VAL A 81 4.16 10.20 -8.00
CA VAL A 81 5.31 9.88 -7.16
C VAL A 81 4.74 9.41 -5.82
N ASN A 82 5.29 8.35 -5.21
CA ASN A 82 4.79 7.76 -3.96
C ASN A 82 3.47 6.98 -4.07
N TYR A 83 3.21 6.37 -5.23
CA TYR A 83 2.14 5.39 -5.33
C TYR A 83 2.45 4.22 -4.39
N LYS A 84 1.67 4.04 -3.35
CA LYS A 84 1.86 3.00 -2.34
C LYS A 84 0.58 2.21 -2.11
N ILE A 85 0.78 0.93 -1.82
CA ILE A 85 -0.27 0.00 -1.40
C ILE A 85 0.20 -0.72 -0.14
N SER A 86 -0.73 -1.20 0.66
CA SER A 86 -0.42 -1.98 1.86
C SER A 86 -0.96 -3.40 1.72
N VAL A 87 -0.13 -4.39 2.01
CA VAL A 87 -0.55 -5.80 2.00
C VAL A 87 -0.37 -6.36 3.41
N LEU A 88 -1.44 -6.85 4.00
CA LEU A 88 -1.51 -7.29 5.39
C LEU A 88 -2.14 -8.68 5.52
N GLY A 89 -1.99 -9.29 6.69
CA GLY A 89 -2.58 -10.59 7.02
C GLY A 89 -1.65 -11.76 6.69
N GLU A 90 -2.21 -12.83 6.13
CA GLU A 90 -1.51 -14.09 5.90
C GLU A 90 -0.70 -14.09 4.59
N VAL A 91 0.32 -13.24 4.54
CA VAL A 91 1.32 -13.15 3.48
C VAL A 91 2.72 -13.35 4.05
N ALA A 92 3.68 -13.71 3.21
CA ALA A 92 5.04 -13.97 3.67
C ALA A 92 5.73 -12.72 4.23
N ARG A 93 5.48 -11.54 3.66
CA ARG A 93 6.06 -10.26 4.06
C ARG A 93 5.00 -9.16 4.07
N PRO A 94 4.21 -9.05 5.16
CA PRO A 94 3.26 -7.95 5.28
C PRO A 94 3.99 -6.60 5.35
N GLY A 95 3.41 -5.58 4.72
CA GLY A 95 4.01 -4.25 4.72
C GLY A 95 3.38 -3.31 3.70
N THR A 96 3.93 -2.10 3.63
CA THR A 96 3.55 -1.11 2.63
C THR A 96 4.62 -1.10 1.53
N PHE A 97 4.16 -1.21 0.28
CA PHE A 97 5.01 -1.28 -0.91
C PHE A 97 4.83 -0.03 -1.75
N THR A 98 5.95 0.58 -2.14
CA THR A 98 5.95 1.70 -3.08
C THR A 98 6.00 1.13 -4.50
N ILE A 99 5.10 1.60 -5.34
CA ILE A 99 4.93 1.16 -6.72
C ILE A 99 5.58 2.20 -7.63
N ASN A 100 6.57 1.77 -8.41
CA ASN A 100 7.24 2.62 -9.39
C ASN A 100 6.51 2.65 -10.74
N ASN A 101 5.59 1.70 -10.95
CA ASN A 101 4.78 1.59 -12.15
C ASN A 101 3.51 2.44 -12.04
N GLU A 102 2.92 2.78 -13.17
CA GLU A 102 1.66 3.56 -13.21
C GLU A 102 0.45 2.77 -12.72
N LYS A 103 0.53 1.44 -12.75
CA LYS A 103 -0.55 0.53 -12.35
C LYS A 103 0.05 -0.69 -11.67
N VAL A 104 -0.69 -1.26 -10.76
CA VAL A 104 -0.39 -2.52 -10.09
C VAL A 104 -1.70 -3.30 -9.93
N ASN A 105 -1.66 -4.60 -10.17
CA ASN A 105 -2.81 -5.46 -9.96
C ASN A 105 -2.70 -6.21 -8.61
N LEU A 106 -3.81 -6.83 -8.20
CA LEU A 106 -3.91 -7.55 -6.94
C LEU A 106 -2.88 -8.70 -6.82
N LEU A 107 -2.64 -9.43 -7.90
CA LEU A 107 -1.68 -10.55 -7.89
C LEU A 107 -0.23 -10.05 -7.81
N GLU A 108 0.09 -8.95 -8.49
CA GLU A 108 1.40 -8.30 -8.36
C GLU A 108 1.65 -7.81 -6.93
N ALA A 109 0.62 -7.24 -6.28
CA ALA A 109 0.70 -6.81 -4.90
C ALA A 109 1.00 -7.99 -3.95
N LEU A 110 0.33 -9.12 -4.15
CA LEU A 110 0.59 -10.34 -3.39
C LEU A 110 1.99 -10.89 -3.68
N ALA A 111 2.43 -10.87 -4.94
CA ALA A 111 3.78 -11.30 -5.32
C ALA A 111 4.87 -10.44 -4.64
N MET A 112 4.68 -9.11 -4.57
CA MET A 112 5.59 -8.22 -3.82
C MET A 112 5.64 -8.55 -2.33
N ALA A 113 4.51 -8.98 -1.76
CA ALA A 113 4.43 -9.46 -0.37
C ALA A 113 4.98 -10.89 -0.19
N GLY A 114 5.52 -11.51 -1.25
CA GLY A 114 6.08 -12.87 -1.21
C GLY A 114 5.03 -13.98 -1.23
N ASP A 115 3.86 -13.68 -1.79
CA ASP A 115 2.66 -14.52 -1.87
C ASP A 115 2.00 -14.79 -0.51
N MET A 116 0.85 -15.42 -0.57
CA MET A 116 0.06 -15.83 0.59
C MET A 116 0.70 -17.02 1.28
N THR A 117 0.64 -17.05 2.61
CA THR A 117 1.07 -18.24 3.35
C THR A 117 0.10 -19.41 3.13
N VAL A 118 0.50 -20.62 3.50
CA VAL A 118 -0.38 -21.81 3.45
C VAL A 118 -1.64 -21.68 4.33
N TRP A 119 -1.64 -20.70 5.25
CA TRP A 119 -2.74 -20.40 6.14
C TRP A 119 -3.65 -19.29 5.62
N GLY A 120 -3.27 -18.64 4.53
CA GLY A 120 -4.07 -17.59 3.88
C GLY A 120 -5.25 -18.18 3.12
N VAL A 121 -6.41 -17.55 3.25
CA VAL A 121 -7.66 -17.97 2.62
C VAL A 121 -7.82 -17.23 1.30
N ARG A 122 -7.72 -17.96 0.16
CA ARG A 122 -7.75 -17.37 -1.19
C ARG A 122 -9.11 -16.91 -1.67
N ASP A 123 -10.18 -17.45 -1.10
CA ASP A 123 -11.55 -17.07 -1.42
C ASP A 123 -12.04 -15.87 -0.60
N ASN A 124 -11.21 -15.36 0.32
CA ASN A 124 -11.58 -14.27 1.21
C ASN A 124 -10.43 -13.27 1.39
N VAL A 125 -10.00 -12.69 0.27
CA VAL A 125 -9.06 -11.56 0.26
C VAL A 125 -9.88 -10.27 0.27
N LYS A 126 -9.64 -9.41 1.25
CA LYS A 126 -10.36 -8.15 1.40
C LYS A 126 -9.54 -7.02 0.82
N LEU A 127 -10.14 -6.26 -0.06
CA LEU A 127 -9.63 -4.97 -0.52
C LEU A 127 -10.35 -3.88 0.24
N ILE A 128 -9.61 -3.01 0.89
CA ILE A 128 -10.11 -1.84 1.59
C ILE A 128 -9.66 -0.63 0.77
N ARG A 129 -10.62 0.13 0.28
CA ARG A 129 -10.41 1.31 -0.58
C ARG A 129 -11.13 2.50 -0.01
N GLU A 130 -10.53 3.66 -0.08
CA GLU A 130 -11.18 4.91 0.24
C GLU A 130 -11.92 5.45 -1.00
N GLY A 131 -13.23 5.62 -0.87
CA GLY A 131 -14.07 6.19 -1.92
C GLY A 131 -13.89 7.70 -2.06
N ALA A 132 -14.45 8.28 -3.13
CA ALA A 132 -14.39 9.71 -3.40
C ALA A 132 -15.07 10.57 -2.30
N ASP A 133 -15.94 9.98 -1.51
CA ASP A 133 -16.65 10.60 -0.37
C ASP A 133 -15.89 10.46 0.96
N GLY A 134 -14.67 9.95 0.94
CA GLY A 134 -13.83 9.72 2.12
C GLY A 134 -14.26 8.52 2.96
N LYS A 135 -15.26 7.75 2.53
CA LYS A 135 -15.67 6.52 3.20
C LYS A 135 -14.84 5.34 2.73
N GLN A 136 -14.57 4.44 3.65
CA GLN A 136 -13.89 3.20 3.33
C GLN A 136 -14.88 2.14 2.84
N GLU A 137 -14.60 1.57 1.69
CA GLU A 137 -15.32 0.43 1.12
C GLU A 137 -14.48 -0.83 1.31
N ILE A 138 -15.12 -1.91 1.75
CA ILE A 138 -14.49 -3.21 1.92
C ILE A 138 -15.10 -4.18 0.90
N VAL A 139 -14.28 -4.63 -0.03
CA VAL A 139 -14.68 -5.58 -1.07
C VAL A 139 -13.97 -6.91 -0.83
N THR A 140 -14.74 -8.00 -0.85
CA THR A 140 -14.17 -9.36 -0.76
C THR A 140 -13.93 -9.91 -2.16
N LEU A 141 -12.70 -10.34 -2.41
CA LEU A 141 -12.26 -10.90 -3.69
C LEU A 141 -11.88 -12.37 -3.51
N ASP A 142 -12.34 -13.21 -4.42
CA ASP A 142 -12.03 -14.64 -4.47
C ASP A 142 -11.00 -14.92 -5.57
N LEU A 143 -9.76 -15.22 -5.17
CA LEU A 143 -8.66 -15.46 -6.10
C LEU A 143 -8.78 -16.81 -6.84
N ASN A 144 -9.70 -17.69 -6.44
CA ASN A 144 -9.95 -18.94 -7.13
C ASN A 144 -10.86 -18.76 -8.35
N LYS A 145 -11.50 -17.60 -8.48
CA LYS A 145 -12.41 -17.27 -9.58
C LYS A 145 -11.73 -16.40 -10.63
N ALA A 146 -11.85 -16.80 -11.89
CA ALA A 146 -11.35 -16.00 -13.01
C ALA A 146 -12.06 -14.63 -13.13
N GLU A 147 -13.30 -14.53 -12.65
CA GLU A 147 -14.07 -13.28 -12.62
C GLU A 147 -13.39 -12.16 -11.81
N THR A 148 -12.57 -12.52 -10.82
CA THR A 148 -11.81 -11.55 -10.03
C THR A 148 -10.86 -10.72 -10.90
N ILE A 149 -10.30 -11.33 -11.96
CA ILE A 149 -9.41 -10.62 -12.91
C ILE A 149 -10.19 -9.59 -13.74
N LEU A 150 -11.47 -9.83 -13.99
CA LEU A 150 -12.36 -8.94 -14.73
C LEU A 150 -13.01 -7.88 -13.85
N SER A 151 -12.85 -7.99 -12.54
CA SER A 151 -13.41 -7.05 -11.57
C SER A 151 -12.75 -5.66 -11.69
N PRO A 152 -13.51 -4.57 -11.53
CA PRO A 152 -12.94 -3.22 -11.45
C PRO A 152 -12.00 -3.05 -10.26
N TYR A 153 -12.09 -3.91 -9.25
CA TYR A 153 -11.25 -3.93 -8.05
C TYR A 153 -9.94 -4.73 -8.23
N TYR A 154 -9.74 -5.38 -9.37
CA TYR A 154 -8.50 -6.10 -9.67
C TYR A 154 -7.29 -5.16 -9.77
N TRP A 155 -7.51 -3.97 -10.35
CA TRP A 155 -6.52 -2.92 -10.42
C TRP A 155 -6.56 -2.08 -9.15
N LEU A 156 -5.46 -2.11 -8.42
CA LEU A 156 -5.34 -1.38 -7.17
C LEU A 156 -5.19 0.11 -7.41
N GLN A 157 -5.61 0.90 -6.44
CA GLN A 157 -5.49 2.35 -6.40
C GLN A 157 -4.50 2.77 -5.31
N GLN A 158 -4.12 4.05 -5.34
CA GLN A 158 -3.30 4.66 -4.30
C GLN A 158 -3.92 4.45 -2.92
N ASN A 159 -3.10 4.05 -1.95
CA ASN A 159 -3.47 3.78 -0.56
C ASN A 159 -4.42 2.59 -0.34
N ASP A 160 -4.68 1.75 -1.36
CA ASP A 160 -5.43 0.52 -1.18
C ASP A 160 -4.73 -0.39 -0.14
N ILE A 161 -5.56 -1.05 0.65
CA ILE A 161 -5.10 -2.06 1.62
C ILE A 161 -5.66 -3.42 1.20
N VAL A 162 -4.75 -4.36 0.94
CA VAL A 162 -5.08 -5.75 0.66
C VAL A 162 -4.89 -6.55 1.94
N TYR A 163 -5.96 -7.12 2.46
CA TYR A 163 -5.92 -7.93 3.68
C TYR A 163 -6.23 -9.39 3.36
N VAL A 164 -5.26 -10.26 3.60
CA VAL A 164 -5.41 -11.71 3.44
C VAL A 164 -5.90 -12.31 4.75
N THR A 165 -7.09 -12.88 4.73
CA THR A 165 -7.73 -13.45 5.92
C THR A 165 -7.04 -14.77 6.32
N PRO A 166 -6.73 -15.00 7.61
CA PRO A 166 -6.23 -16.27 8.09
C PRO A 166 -7.31 -17.36 8.07
N ASN A 167 -6.93 -18.60 7.88
CA ASN A 167 -7.87 -19.71 7.97
C ASN A 167 -8.36 -19.93 9.41
N LYS A 168 -9.49 -20.63 9.55
CA LYS A 168 -10.14 -20.89 10.85
C LYS A 168 -9.26 -21.69 11.81
N ALA A 169 -8.34 -22.53 11.32
CA ALA A 169 -7.44 -23.30 12.16
C ALA A 169 -6.41 -22.40 12.83
N LYS A 170 -5.81 -21.47 12.09
CA LYS A 170 -4.86 -20.49 12.64
C LYS A 170 -5.54 -19.50 13.57
N ALA A 171 -6.73 -19.02 13.20
CA ALA A 171 -7.51 -18.12 14.04
C ALA A 171 -7.84 -18.77 15.40
N ARG A 172 -8.26 -20.06 15.42
CA ARG A 172 -8.49 -20.79 16.66
C ARG A 172 -7.21 -21.01 17.46
N ASN A 173 -6.09 -21.28 16.82
CA ASN A 173 -4.82 -21.47 17.55
C ASN A 173 -4.33 -20.20 18.25
N SER A 174 -4.68 -19.02 17.74
CA SER A 174 -4.39 -17.75 18.43
C SER A 174 -5.29 -17.53 19.66
N ASP A 175 -6.51 -18.07 19.64
CA ASP A 175 -7.45 -17.99 20.78
C ASP A 175 -7.20 -19.05 21.85
N ILE A 176 -6.55 -20.19 21.48
CA ILE A 176 -6.14 -21.25 22.42
C ILE A 176 -4.83 -20.81 23.13
N GLY A 177 -4.80 -19.58 23.61
CA GLY A 177 -3.73 -19.13 24.48
C GLY A 177 -3.75 -19.89 25.81
N ASN A 178 -2.59 -20.20 26.34
CA ASN A 178 -2.20 -20.66 27.69
C ASN A 178 -3.21 -21.44 28.60
N SER A 179 -4.53 -21.21 28.44
CA SER A 179 -5.53 -21.85 29.32
C SER A 179 -5.61 -23.36 29.11
N THR A 180 -5.53 -23.83 27.86
CA THR A 180 -5.61 -25.29 27.57
C THR A 180 -4.37 -26.01 28.04
N SER A 181 -3.18 -25.43 27.90
CA SER A 181 -1.94 -26.00 28.40
C SER A 181 -1.90 -26.06 29.93
N LEU A 182 -2.47 -25.09 30.61
CA LEU A 182 -2.63 -25.05 32.06
C LEU A 182 -3.54 -26.21 32.56
N TRP A 183 -4.65 -26.47 31.85
CA TRP A 183 -5.52 -27.61 32.18
C TRP A 183 -4.84 -28.95 32.00
N PHE A 184 -4.09 -29.16 30.91
CA PHE A 184 -3.31 -30.40 30.72
C PHE A 184 -2.21 -30.55 31.76
N SER A 185 -1.54 -29.47 32.15
CA SER A 185 -0.53 -29.51 33.23
C SER A 185 -1.17 -29.82 34.57
N ALA A 186 -2.31 -29.22 34.90
CA ALA A 186 -3.02 -29.50 36.15
C ALA A 186 -3.50 -30.95 36.24
N THR A 187 -4.05 -31.53 35.16
CA THR A 187 -4.48 -32.92 35.14
C THR A 187 -3.28 -33.89 35.28
N SER A 188 -2.14 -33.61 34.67
CA SER A 188 -0.95 -34.46 34.81
C SER A 188 -0.39 -34.46 36.24
N ILE A 189 -0.43 -33.29 36.92
CA ILE A 189 -0.02 -33.20 38.34
C ILE A 189 -0.98 -33.98 39.22
N LEU A 190 -2.30 -33.90 38.99
CA LEU A 190 -3.28 -34.69 39.76
C LEU A 190 -3.10 -36.19 39.60
N VAL A 191 -2.84 -36.65 38.36
CA VAL A 191 -2.58 -38.08 38.08
C VAL A 191 -1.30 -38.53 38.77
N SER A 192 -0.24 -37.71 38.78
CA SER A 192 1.03 -38.01 39.44
C SER A 192 0.85 -38.12 40.97
N LEU A 193 0.10 -37.20 41.57
CA LEU A 193 -0.22 -37.25 43.01
C LEU A 193 -1.05 -38.48 43.38
N ALA A 194 -2.06 -38.81 42.57
CA ALA A 194 -2.87 -40.02 42.80
C ALA A 194 -2.03 -41.31 42.72
N SER A 195 -1.13 -41.40 41.74
CA SER A 195 -0.20 -42.52 41.59
C SER A 195 0.74 -42.66 42.79
N LEU A 196 1.24 -41.55 43.31
CA LEU A 196 2.13 -41.53 44.47
C LEU A 196 1.39 -41.96 45.72
N LEU A 197 0.12 -41.51 45.93
CA LEU A 197 -0.70 -41.95 47.05
C LEU A 197 -0.97 -43.47 47.00
N VAL A 198 -1.32 -44.01 45.83
CA VAL A 198 -1.51 -45.49 45.69
C VAL A 198 -0.24 -46.26 46.04
N THR A 199 0.93 -45.74 45.72
CA THR A 199 2.22 -46.38 45.99
C THR A 199 2.56 -46.37 47.51
N ILE A 200 2.16 -45.29 48.22
CA ILE A 200 2.42 -45.14 49.64
C ILE A 200 1.44 -45.99 50.50
N PHE A 201 0.21 -46.14 50.04
CA PHE A 201 -0.81 -46.92 50.81
C PHE A 201 -0.91 -48.38 50.42
N LYS A 202 -0.05 -48.87 49.54
CA LYS A 202 0.10 -50.27 49.22
C LYS A 202 1.27 -50.90 49.99
#